data_d67ec3ef1fba0320d2323f902896818f
#
_entry.id   d67ec3ef1fba0320d2323f902896818f
#
_cell.length_a   1.000
_cell.length_b   1.000
_cell.length_c   1.000
_cell.angle_alpha   90.00
_cell.angle_beta   90.00
_cell.angle_gamma   90.00
#
_symmetry.space_group_name_H-M   'P 1'
#
loop_
_entity.id
_entity.type
_entity.pdbx_description
1 polymer ?
#
loop_
_entity_poly.entity_id
_entity_poly.type
_entity_poly.pdbx_seq_one_letter_code
_entity_poly.pdbx_strand_id
1 'polypeptide(L)'
;MHIDLVFPPAHDPAMPHSALPLLKGYVERNSGHTVTCHDVNQRFFFGLVGGGQAVDLESYREGYFRADEVAPAVLSALSFDSWMKEAFSRWADQHEGYAISLRGLRTPYDRREPESVRQFATADRTPFDSLYAELLRGVGPVVGINLSVEDQILPAFRLAWCIRRVHGAASRIIWGGSLLARIHPVIAAELDEFWDHLVIREGDIPLLSLLQSLDNGEPLPIDEDRVVSRTTTRPGRGAILHPFTSRSVTPIEQTGGADFTDYPVRSYLSLTPMLPVLASRKCYWGKCSFCTIHESWDPLARQRSAHSVAEDIAALSTAHGIKHFRFVDEAMPPDLLDELLPLIEPHHIAFEIYAIAERRFRDADFVGRLGRARCRQAYFGLESADEAALVALGKRINQHRHYADIFGNCATAGIHVYTYTLFGFPGSSDLAEQRTVDYLIHEKAVQSATISSFIPVTGSPFAVDNAGRLAHNLRMTEDFENVTIGLAGEDLAQKANGIAAAAVDAVYAARPDLALTALLNDEIRFSLSDRFGSGFAAAAVSSGSLDLGTLIREGDEAMKRERIDRALEA
;
A
#
# COMPACT_ATOMS: atom_id res chain seq x y z
N MET A 1 30.13 -4.07 7.60
CA MET A 1 29.46 -3.18 8.57
C MET A 1 28.06 -3.69 8.90
N HIS A 2 27.39 -3.11 9.93
CA HIS A 2 26.00 -3.38 10.30
C HIS A 2 25.12 -2.18 9.98
N ILE A 3 23.88 -2.44 9.53
CA ILE A 3 22.84 -1.42 9.33
C ILE A 3 21.53 -1.86 9.99
N ASP A 4 20.85 -0.92 10.65
CA ASP A 4 19.50 -1.07 11.14
C ASP A 4 18.51 -0.47 10.12
N LEU A 5 17.60 -1.27 9.58
CA LEU A 5 16.53 -0.81 8.69
C LEU A 5 15.24 -0.64 9.47
N VAL A 6 14.64 0.53 9.40
CA VAL A 6 13.45 0.88 10.20
C VAL A 6 12.26 1.19 9.30
N PHE A 7 11.13 0.58 9.60
CA PHE A 7 9.83 0.90 9.02
C PHE A 7 8.99 1.68 10.06
N PRO A 8 8.89 3.02 9.91
CA PRO A 8 8.20 3.86 10.88
C PRO A 8 6.67 3.75 10.76
N PRO A 9 5.88 4.15 11.80
CA PRO A 9 4.44 4.33 11.67
C PRO A 9 4.13 5.55 10.78
N ALA A 10 2.94 5.72 10.20
CA ALA A 10 1.83 4.82 10.27
C ALA A 10 1.57 4.18 8.90
N HIS A 11 1.34 2.88 8.93
CA HIS A 11 0.97 2.08 7.76
C HIS A 11 0.04 0.97 8.23
N ASP A 12 -0.72 0.35 7.34
CA ASP A 12 -1.59 -0.78 7.69
C ASP A 12 -0.82 -1.88 8.44
N PRO A 13 -1.22 -2.23 9.68
CA PRO A 13 -0.49 -3.19 10.53
C PRO A 13 -0.97 -4.64 10.35
N ALA A 14 -1.74 -4.96 9.32
CA ALA A 14 -2.32 -6.29 9.16
C ALA A 14 -1.32 -7.35 8.66
N MET A 15 -0.25 -6.92 7.98
CA MET A 15 0.85 -7.80 7.59
C MET A 15 2.19 -7.02 7.52
N PRO A 16 3.36 -7.70 7.53
CA PRO A 16 4.64 -7.03 7.38
C PRO A 16 4.79 -6.39 5.98
N HIS A 17 5.46 -5.25 5.91
CA HIS A 17 5.82 -4.63 4.65
C HIS A 17 7.02 -5.37 4.02
N SER A 18 6.98 -5.60 2.69
CA SER A 18 7.97 -6.45 1.99
C SER A 18 9.36 -5.80 1.79
N ALA A 19 9.46 -4.46 1.80
CA ALA A 19 10.68 -3.77 1.37
C ALA A 19 11.92 -4.12 2.21
N LEU A 20 11.81 -4.02 3.54
CA LEU A 20 12.97 -4.25 4.41
C LEU A 20 13.43 -5.72 4.42
N PRO A 21 12.52 -6.73 4.52
CA PRO A 21 12.92 -8.14 4.41
C PRO A 21 13.60 -8.48 3.08
N LEU A 22 13.15 -7.89 1.97
CA LEU A 22 13.79 -8.06 0.66
C LEU A 22 15.19 -7.46 0.64
N LEU A 23 15.36 -6.23 1.15
CA LEU A 23 16.68 -5.58 1.25
C LEU A 23 17.62 -6.34 2.17
N LYS A 24 17.15 -6.81 3.34
CA LYS A 24 17.94 -7.66 4.24
C LYS A 24 18.44 -8.89 3.50
N GLY A 25 17.53 -9.68 2.92
CA GLY A 25 17.89 -10.86 2.18
C GLY A 25 18.86 -10.59 1.03
N TYR A 26 18.70 -9.47 0.30
CA TYR A 26 19.61 -9.09 -0.78
C TYR A 26 21.01 -8.71 -0.27
N VAL A 27 21.10 -7.81 0.71
CA VAL A 27 22.38 -7.31 1.25
C VAL A 27 23.19 -8.45 1.87
N GLU A 28 22.59 -9.28 2.69
CA GLU A 28 23.28 -10.38 3.40
C GLU A 28 23.74 -11.50 2.46
N ARG A 29 22.99 -11.79 1.39
CA ARG A 29 23.42 -12.78 0.38
C ARG A 29 24.55 -12.29 -0.51
N ASN A 30 24.66 -10.97 -0.74
CA ASN A 30 25.62 -10.41 -1.71
C ASN A 30 26.82 -9.71 -1.05
N SER A 31 26.95 -9.77 0.28
CA SER A 31 28.06 -9.15 1.01
C SER A 31 28.29 -9.77 2.39
N GLY A 32 29.32 -9.30 3.09
CA GLY A 32 29.52 -9.59 4.51
C GLY A 32 28.86 -8.58 5.46
N HIS A 33 27.99 -7.69 4.96
CA HIS A 33 27.24 -6.77 5.81
C HIS A 33 26.09 -7.50 6.49
N THR A 34 25.70 -7.03 7.67
CA THR A 34 24.55 -7.56 8.43
C THR A 34 23.47 -6.53 8.55
N VAL A 35 22.22 -6.98 8.53
CA VAL A 35 21.03 -6.12 8.55
C VAL A 35 20.09 -6.58 9.66
N THR A 36 19.65 -5.64 10.49
CA THR A 36 18.51 -5.87 11.40
C THR A 36 17.32 -5.04 10.95
N CYS A 37 16.17 -5.67 10.80
CA CYS A 37 14.93 -4.99 10.45
C CYS A 37 14.10 -4.68 11.70
N HIS A 38 13.63 -3.45 11.81
CA HIS A 38 12.77 -2.98 12.89
C HIS A 38 11.43 -2.51 12.31
N ASP A 39 10.40 -3.34 12.42
CA ASP A 39 9.03 -2.90 12.12
C ASP A 39 8.45 -2.13 13.32
N VAL A 40 8.72 -0.84 13.32
CA VAL A 40 8.24 0.06 14.38
C VAL A 40 6.76 0.36 14.20
N ASN A 41 6.24 0.25 12.99
CA ASN A 41 4.83 0.35 12.70
C ASN A 41 4.03 -0.77 13.40
N GLN A 42 4.47 -2.02 13.26
CA GLN A 42 3.84 -3.15 13.95
C GLN A 42 3.88 -2.95 15.48
N ARG A 43 5.03 -2.56 16.04
CA ARG A 43 5.17 -2.30 17.49
C ARG A 43 4.24 -1.19 17.96
N PHE A 44 4.11 -0.12 17.18
CA PHE A 44 3.21 0.99 17.48
C PHE A 44 1.76 0.52 17.58
N PHE A 45 1.23 -0.08 16.53
CA PHE A 45 -0.17 -0.52 16.50
C PHE A 45 -0.46 -1.63 17.49
N PHE A 46 0.44 -2.59 17.64
CA PHE A 46 0.31 -3.66 18.64
C PHE A 46 0.30 -3.09 20.07
N GLY A 47 1.12 -2.07 20.33
CA GLY A 47 1.12 -1.33 21.60
C GLY A 47 -0.20 -0.60 21.86
N LEU A 48 -0.84 -0.03 20.83
CA LEU A 48 -2.14 0.64 20.98
C LEU A 48 -3.23 -0.32 21.46
N VAL A 49 -3.31 -1.49 20.85
CA VAL A 49 -4.32 -2.50 21.21
C VAL A 49 -3.98 -3.23 22.49
N GLY A 50 -2.71 -3.32 22.85
CA GLY A 50 -2.24 -4.08 24.01
C GLY A 50 -2.42 -3.38 25.36
N GLY A 51 -2.52 -2.05 25.43
CA GLY A 51 -2.85 -1.28 26.65
C GLY A 51 -2.15 -1.72 27.95
N GLY A 52 -0.99 -2.40 27.88
CA GLY A 52 -0.27 -2.97 29.02
C GLY A 52 -0.75 -4.35 29.49
N GLN A 53 -1.81 -4.91 28.92
CA GLN A 53 -2.20 -6.32 29.05
C GLN A 53 -2.06 -6.97 27.69
N ALA A 54 -1.46 -8.16 27.62
CA ALA A 54 -1.43 -8.97 26.40
C ALA A 54 -2.87 -9.22 25.97
N VAL A 55 -3.37 -8.37 25.11
CA VAL A 55 -4.70 -8.54 24.59
C VAL A 55 -4.68 -9.67 23.62
N ASP A 56 -5.60 -10.30 23.73
CA ASP A 56 -6.06 -11.53 23.26
C ASP A 56 -6.41 -11.50 21.75
N LEU A 57 -5.42 -11.03 20.93
CA LEU A 57 -5.47 -11.23 19.48
C LEU A 57 -5.77 -12.71 19.16
N GLU A 58 -5.21 -13.63 19.93
CA GLU A 58 -5.49 -15.06 19.81
C GLU A 58 -6.94 -15.38 20.21
N SER A 59 -7.54 -14.73 21.21
CA SER A 59 -8.96 -14.88 21.52
C SER A 59 -9.87 -14.49 20.38
N TYR A 60 -9.58 -13.36 19.72
CA TYR A 60 -10.33 -12.95 18.54
C TYR A 60 -10.17 -13.95 17.39
N ARG A 61 -8.96 -14.44 17.17
CA ARG A 61 -8.68 -15.51 16.20
C ARG A 61 -9.43 -16.79 16.52
N GLU A 62 -9.35 -17.24 17.77
CA GLU A 62 -10.08 -18.43 18.22
C GLU A 62 -11.59 -18.26 18.05
N GLY A 63 -12.16 -17.12 18.44
CA GLY A 63 -13.58 -16.80 18.26
C GLY A 63 -13.97 -16.85 16.78
N TYR A 64 -13.17 -16.22 15.93
CA TYR A 64 -13.37 -16.22 14.49
C TYR A 64 -13.29 -17.64 13.90
N PHE A 65 -12.29 -18.43 14.28
CA PHE A 65 -12.11 -19.80 13.76
C PHE A 65 -13.08 -20.82 14.33
N ARG A 66 -13.71 -20.57 15.48
CA ARG A 66 -14.80 -21.42 16.04
C ARG A 66 -16.13 -21.21 15.33
N ALA A 67 -16.32 -20.12 14.63
CA ALA A 67 -17.57 -19.86 13.91
C ALA A 67 -17.67 -20.76 12.67
N ASP A 68 -18.61 -21.70 12.67
CA ASP A 68 -18.81 -22.66 11.56
C ASP A 68 -19.72 -22.08 10.44
N GLU A 69 -20.42 -21.00 10.71
CA GLU A 69 -21.31 -20.31 9.77
C GLU A 69 -20.78 -18.91 9.41
N VAL A 70 -21.14 -18.44 8.22
CA VAL A 70 -20.64 -17.17 7.68
C VAL A 70 -21.07 -15.95 8.50
N ALA A 71 -22.33 -15.89 8.97
CA ALA A 71 -22.80 -14.72 9.70
C ALA A 71 -22.13 -14.55 11.08
N PRO A 72 -22.01 -15.59 11.92
CA PRO A 72 -21.20 -15.53 13.15
C PRO A 72 -19.72 -15.17 12.89
N ALA A 73 -19.12 -15.69 11.80
CA ALA A 73 -17.75 -15.34 11.45
C ALA A 73 -17.58 -13.86 11.06
N VAL A 74 -18.52 -13.31 10.29
CA VAL A 74 -18.57 -11.89 9.96
C VAL A 74 -18.73 -11.02 11.21
N LEU A 75 -19.62 -11.40 12.14
CA LEU A 75 -19.79 -10.68 13.40
C LEU A 75 -18.51 -10.71 14.26
N SER A 76 -17.84 -11.85 14.32
CA SER A 76 -16.55 -11.97 15.02
C SER A 76 -15.47 -11.09 14.38
N ALA A 77 -15.44 -11.03 13.05
CA ALA A 77 -14.52 -10.16 12.31
C ALA A 77 -14.80 -8.67 12.54
N LEU A 78 -16.08 -8.27 12.55
CA LEU A 78 -16.48 -6.90 12.88
C LEU A 78 -16.18 -6.54 14.34
N SER A 79 -16.31 -7.49 15.27
CA SER A 79 -15.92 -7.28 16.67
C SER A 79 -14.41 -7.06 16.81
N PHE A 80 -13.59 -7.77 16.04
CA PHE A 80 -12.15 -7.55 15.97
C PHE A 80 -11.82 -6.14 15.44
N ASP A 81 -12.47 -5.73 14.35
CA ASP A 81 -12.30 -4.38 13.80
C ASP A 81 -12.74 -3.28 14.80
N SER A 82 -13.86 -3.48 15.48
CA SER A 82 -14.34 -2.55 16.52
C SER A 82 -13.37 -2.42 17.68
N TRP A 83 -12.80 -3.53 18.14
CA TRP A 83 -11.78 -3.53 19.18
C TRP A 83 -10.54 -2.71 18.81
N MET A 84 -10.06 -2.83 17.56
CA MET A 84 -8.97 -2.00 17.06
C MET A 84 -9.35 -0.51 17.05
N LYS A 85 -10.53 -0.16 16.52
CA LYS A 85 -11.03 1.22 16.47
C LYS A 85 -11.17 1.85 17.85
N GLU A 86 -11.65 1.11 18.85
CA GLU A 86 -11.71 1.58 20.23
C GLU A 86 -10.30 1.87 20.81
N ALA A 87 -9.32 1.04 20.49
CA ALA A 87 -7.94 1.28 20.91
C ALA A 87 -7.37 2.55 20.27
N PHE A 88 -7.66 2.79 19.00
CA PHE A 88 -7.23 3.98 18.27
C PHE A 88 -7.91 5.25 18.83
N SER A 89 -9.20 5.17 19.15
CA SER A 89 -9.92 6.26 19.80
C SER A 89 -9.33 6.60 21.16
N ARG A 90 -9.06 5.61 22.00
CA ARG A 90 -8.40 5.83 23.31
C ARG A 90 -7.04 6.50 23.19
N TRP A 91 -6.28 6.16 22.15
CA TRP A 91 -5.00 6.82 21.87
C TRP A 91 -5.20 8.28 21.47
N ALA A 92 -6.17 8.57 20.59
CA ALA A 92 -6.52 9.92 20.18
C ALA A 92 -6.96 10.80 21.38
N ASP A 93 -7.76 10.25 22.28
CA ASP A 93 -8.19 10.94 23.51
C ASP A 93 -7.02 11.34 24.43
N GLN A 94 -5.91 10.62 24.36
CA GLN A 94 -4.68 10.91 25.14
C GLN A 94 -3.75 11.89 24.43
N HIS A 95 -3.97 12.18 23.15
CA HIS A 95 -3.09 12.99 22.31
C HIS A 95 -3.90 14.03 21.53
N GLU A 96 -4.16 15.17 22.18
CA GLU A 96 -4.97 16.25 21.60
C GLU A 96 -4.46 16.66 20.20
N GLY A 97 -5.37 16.73 19.24
CA GLY A 97 -5.07 17.06 17.85
C GLY A 97 -4.57 15.89 16.99
N TYR A 98 -4.37 14.71 17.58
CA TYR A 98 -3.96 13.52 16.85
C TYR A 98 -5.12 12.51 16.73
N ALA A 99 -5.17 11.83 15.61
CA ALA A 99 -6.02 10.64 15.43
C ALA A 99 -5.30 9.61 14.57
N ILE A 100 -5.59 8.34 14.80
CA ILE A 100 -5.01 7.22 14.05
C ILE A 100 -6.12 6.28 13.59
N SER A 101 -5.97 5.73 12.39
CA SER A 101 -6.79 4.65 11.85
C SER A 101 -5.90 3.65 11.12
N LEU A 102 -6.48 2.56 10.62
CA LEU A 102 -5.74 1.64 9.73
C LEU A 102 -5.30 2.30 8.42
N ARG A 103 -5.91 3.44 8.07
CA ARG A 103 -5.75 4.11 6.77
C ARG A 103 -5.02 5.44 6.84
N GLY A 104 -4.70 5.94 8.03
CA GLY A 104 -4.02 7.21 8.12
C GLY A 104 -3.77 7.74 9.53
N LEU A 105 -2.91 8.73 9.59
CA LEU A 105 -2.52 9.49 10.78
C LEU A 105 -2.91 10.96 10.58
N ARG A 106 -3.81 11.47 11.40
CA ARG A 106 -4.10 12.91 11.49
C ARG A 106 -3.28 13.54 12.60
N THR A 107 -2.75 14.72 12.32
CA THR A 107 -1.94 15.49 13.27
C THR A 107 -2.27 16.98 13.13
N PRO A 108 -1.90 17.83 14.12
CA PRO A 108 -2.02 19.29 13.98
C PRO A 108 -0.94 19.91 13.07
N TYR A 109 -0.07 19.08 12.48
CA TYR A 109 1.01 19.50 11.60
C TYR A 109 0.71 19.10 10.15
N ASP A 110 1.00 20.00 9.21
CA ASP A 110 0.86 19.70 7.77
C ASP A 110 2.11 18.96 7.26
N ARG A 111 1.95 17.70 6.90
CA ARG A 111 3.03 16.88 6.34
C ARG A 111 3.49 17.30 4.95
N ARG A 112 2.73 18.19 4.27
CA ARG A 112 3.04 18.73 2.94
C ARG A 112 3.94 19.96 2.98
N GLU A 113 4.04 20.60 4.15
CA GLU A 113 4.81 21.83 4.34
C GLU A 113 6.14 21.54 5.05
N PRO A 114 7.31 21.74 4.40
CA PRO A 114 8.61 21.41 4.98
C PRO A 114 8.85 22.03 6.37
N GLU A 115 8.42 23.27 6.57
CA GLU A 115 8.57 23.93 7.87
C GLU A 115 7.70 23.28 8.96
N SER A 116 6.49 22.86 8.64
CA SER A 116 5.62 22.11 9.57
C SER A 116 6.20 20.75 9.89
N VAL A 117 6.79 20.04 8.91
CA VAL A 117 7.53 18.80 9.11
C VAL A 117 8.71 19.01 10.07
N ARG A 118 9.49 20.09 9.87
CA ARG A 118 10.61 20.45 10.76
C ARG A 118 10.13 20.74 12.18
N GLN A 119 9.05 21.52 12.33
CA GLN A 119 8.46 21.85 13.64
C GLN A 119 8.02 20.56 14.39
N PHE A 120 7.35 19.63 13.71
CA PHE A 120 7.00 18.35 14.29
C PHE A 120 8.24 17.54 14.68
N ALA A 121 9.21 17.40 13.76
CA ALA A 121 10.40 16.60 14.00
C ALA A 121 11.22 17.10 15.19
N THR A 122 11.29 18.41 15.40
CA THR A 122 12.08 19.06 16.47
C THR A 122 11.26 19.42 17.71
N ALA A 123 9.96 19.17 17.74
CA ALA A 123 9.08 19.47 18.88
C ALA A 123 9.65 18.89 20.20
N ASP A 124 9.37 19.55 21.31
CA ASP A 124 9.82 19.10 22.62
C ASP A 124 9.28 17.69 22.96
N ARG A 125 8.07 17.40 22.51
CA ARG A 125 7.39 16.12 22.75
C ARG A 125 6.45 15.75 21.61
N THR A 126 6.45 14.46 21.25
CA THR A 126 5.50 13.88 20.29
C THR A 126 4.93 12.56 20.84
N PRO A 127 3.80 12.07 20.32
CA PRO A 127 3.24 10.77 20.72
C PRO A 127 4.15 9.56 20.46
N PHE A 128 5.18 9.71 19.63
CA PHE A 128 6.09 8.63 19.22
C PHE A 128 7.36 8.52 20.07
N ASP A 129 7.61 9.45 20.99
CA ASP A 129 8.90 9.58 21.68
C ASP A 129 9.25 8.37 22.56
N SER A 130 8.27 7.80 23.25
CA SER A 130 8.49 6.60 24.10
C SER A 130 8.87 5.39 23.23
N LEU A 131 8.21 5.22 22.10
CA LEU A 131 8.48 4.16 21.12
C LEU A 131 9.91 4.29 20.56
N TYR A 132 10.31 5.50 20.18
CA TYR A 132 11.64 5.75 19.64
C TYR A 132 12.74 5.65 20.69
N ALA A 133 12.48 6.08 21.93
CA ALA A 133 13.43 5.90 23.01
C ALA A 133 13.67 4.41 23.33
N GLU A 134 12.67 3.57 23.18
CA GLU A 134 12.83 2.11 23.29
C GLU A 134 13.64 1.54 22.14
N LEU A 135 13.28 1.87 20.89
CA LEU A 135 13.98 1.45 19.69
C LEU A 135 15.48 1.79 19.75
N LEU A 136 15.80 3.03 20.08
CA LEU A 136 17.18 3.57 20.02
C LEU A 136 18.10 3.01 21.10
N ARG A 137 17.61 2.22 22.06
CA ARG A 137 18.48 1.46 22.98
C ARG A 137 19.23 0.32 22.28
N GLY A 138 18.71 -0.18 21.15
CA GLY A 138 19.28 -1.32 20.42
C GLY A 138 19.74 -0.99 19.00
N VAL A 139 19.51 0.22 18.51
CA VAL A 139 19.83 0.63 17.14
C VAL A 139 21.18 1.34 17.11
N GLY A 140 22.02 0.96 16.15
CA GLY A 140 23.36 1.53 15.91
C GLY A 140 23.32 2.88 15.19
N PRO A 141 24.51 3.44 14.87
CA PRO A 141 24.58 4.75 14.24
C PRO A 141 24.26 4.77 12.72
N VAL A 142 24.25 3.61 12.05
CA VAL A 142 23.92 3.51 10.62
C VAL A 142 22.52 3.00 10.47
N VAL A 143 21.60 3.87 10.07
CA VAL A 143 20.17 3.60 10.06
C VAL A 143 19.58 3.91 8.70
N GLY A 144 18.85 2.93 8.13
CA GLY A 144 18.02 3.13 6.96
C GLY A 144 16.55 3.31 7.36
N ILE A 145 15.91 4.39 6.89
CA ILE A 145 14.49 4.69 7.15
C ILE A 145 13.71 4.48 5.86
N ASN A 146 12.70 3.63 5.90
CA ASN A 146 11.80 3.41 4.77
C ASN A 146 10.61 4.35 4.83
N LEU A 147 10.34 5.05 3.72
CA LEU A 147 9.23 5.96 3.53
C LEU A 147 8.38 5.50 2.34
N SER A 148 7.29 4.81 2.60
CA SER A 148 6.45 4.19 1.58
C SER A 148 5.11 4.90 1.38
N VAL A 149 4.57 5.53 2.43
CA VAL A 149 3.29 6.24 2.39
C VAL A 149 3.38 7.59 3.13
N GLU A 150 2.48 8.48 2.79
CA GLU A 150 2.45 9.87 3.27
C GLU A 150 2.34 9.97 4.80
N ASP A 151 1.57 9.09 5.42
CA ASP A 151 1.35 9.09 6.88
C ASP A 151 2.62 8.75 7.69
N GLN A 152 3.66 8.23 7.03
CA GLN A 152 4.97 7.99 7.63
C GLN A 152 5.86 9.24 7.67
N ILE A 153 5.55 10.31 6.92
CA ILE A 153 6.42 11.50 6.82
C ILE A 153 6.76 12.04 8.20
N LEU A 154 5.76 12.50 8.94
CA LEU A 154 6.00 13.13 10.24
C LEU A 154 6.71 12.20 11.24
N PRO A 155 6.21 10.96 11.49
CA PRO A 155 6.91 10.03 12.38
C PRO A 155 8.34 9.71 11.94
N ALA A 156 8.60 9.57 10.64
CA ALA A 156 9.92 9.26 10.12
C ALA A 156 10.93 10.41 10.35
N PHE A 157 10.50 11.66 10.12
CA PHE A 157 11.35 12.83 10.40
C PHE A 157 11.63 12.98 11.90
N ARG A 158 10.63 12.71 12.76
CA ARG A 158 10.85 12.64 14.22
C ARG A 158 11.87 11.58 14.59
N LEU A 159 11.77 10.39 14.00
CA LEU A 159 12.75 9.32 14.21
C LEU A 159 14.16 9.75 13.80
N ALA A 160 14.32 10.37 12.62
CA ALA A 160 15.62 10.87 12.16
C ALA A 160 16.22 11.88 13.13
N TRP A 161 15.41 12.79 13.66
CA TRP A 161 15.83 13.73 14.69
C TRP A 161 16.29 13.03 15.98
N CYS A 162 15.56 12.03 16.44
CA CYS A 162 15.93 11.25 17.63
C CYS A 162 17.25 10.49 17.42
N ILE A 163 17.48 9.89 16.23
CA ILE A 163 18.74 9.23 15.85
C ILE A 163 19.91 10.24 15.94
N ARG A 164 19.76 11.43 15.35
CA ARG A 164 20.77 12.49 15.42
C ARG A 164 21.10 12.88 16.86
N ARG A 165 20.10 12.98 17.71
CA ARG A 165 20.32 13.33 19.14
C ARG A 165 21.06 12.25 19.93
N VAL A 166 20.82 10.98 19.62
CA VAL A 166 21.45 9.85 20.32
C VAL A 166 22.87 9.60 19.82
N HIS A 167 23.08 9.57 18.51
CA HIS A 167 24.35 9.18 17.90
C HIS A 167 25.23 10.35 17.45
N GLY A 168 24.70 11.57 17.46
CA GLY A 168 25.43 12.79 17.09
C GLY A 168 26.08 12.71 15.72
N ALA A 169 27.34 13.12 15.63
CA ALA A 169 28.10 13.11 14.36
C ALA A 169 28.42 11.70 13.83
N ALA A 170 28.27 10.66 14.63
CA ALA A 170 28.47 9.28 14.19
C ALA A 170 27.28 8.74 13.38
N SER A 171 26.10 9.38 13.48
CA SER A 171 24.91 8.91 12.78
C SER A 171 25.08 8.99 11.25
N ARG A 172 24.59 7.96 10.57
CA ARG A 172 24.45 7.90 9.11
C ARG A 172 23.00 7.51 8.83
N ILE A 173 22.20 8.49 8.39
CA ILE A 173 20.77 8.32 8.13
C ILE A 173 20.56 8.18 6.63
N ILE A 174 20.07 7.02 6.23
CA ILE A 174 19.82 6.65 4.83
C ILE A 174 18.31 6.55 4.64
N TRP A 175 17.76 7.30 3.70
CA TRP A 175 16.34 7.24 3.38
C TRP A 175 16.11 6.43 2.12
N GLY A 176 15.04 5.63 2.11
CA GLY A 176 14.56 4.88 0.97
C GLY A 176 13.04 4.73 0.99
N GLY A 177 12.48 3.99 0.04
CA GLY A 177 11.05 3.71 -0.05
C GLY A 177 10.38 4.35 -1.25
N SER A 178 9.19 3.85 -1.58
CA SER A 178 8.47 4.22 -2.81
C SER A 178 8.02 5.69 -2.84
N LEU A 179 7.63 6.25 -1.69
CA LEU A 179 7.25 7.65 -1.60
C LEU A 179 8.44 8.58 -1.87
N LEU A 180 9.64 8.18 -1.44
CA LEU A 180 10.84 9.00 -1.62
C LEU A 180 11.10 9.32 -3.10
N ALA A 181 10.75 8.45 -4.02
CA ALA A 181 10.88 8.70 -5.46
C ALA A 181 10.18 9.99 -5.92
N ARG A 182 9.09 10.37 -5.26
CA ARG A 182 8.31 11.58 -5.58
C ARG A 182 8.78 12.81 -4.82
N ILE A 183 9.06 12.66 -3.52
CA ILE A 183 9.28 13.79 -2.61
C ILE A 183 10.76 14.13 -2.35
N HIS A 184 11.71 13.31 -2.84
CA HIS A 184 13.14 13.52 -2.60
C HIS A 184 13.68 14.90 -3.04
N PRO A 185 13.16 15.58 -4.11
CA PRO A 185 13.69 16.88 -4.45
C PRO A 185 13.46 17.92 -3.34
N VAL A 186 12.28 17.89 -2.70
CA VAL A 186 11.95 18.79 -1.61
C VAL A 186 12.71 18.41 -0.34
N ILE A 187 12.80 17.11 -0.02
CA ILE A 187 13.59 16.62 1.11
C ILE A 187 15.06 17.07 0.96
N ALA A 188 15.63 16.93 -0.23
CA ALA A 188 17.00 17.31 -0.49
C ALA A 188 17.25 18.84 -0.41
N ALA A 189 16.26 19.65 -0.78
CA ALA A 189 16.37 21.09 -0.79
C ALA A 189 16.05 21.76 0.56
N GLU A 190 15.07 21.24 1.28
CA GLU A 190 14.41 21.94 2.39
C GLU A 190 14.64 21.27 3.76
N LEU A 191 15.00 19.98 3.79
CA LEU A 191 15.05 19.13 5.01
C LEU A 191 16.39 18.38 5.12
N ASP A 192 17.50 19.02 4.72
CA ASP A 192 18.82 18.37 4.60
C ASP A 192 19.45 17.98 5.95
N GLU A 193 18.99 18.53 7.06
CA GLU A 193 19.46 18.16 8.41
C GLU A 193 19.03 16.75 8.87
N PHE A 194 18.01 16.17 8.24
CA PHE A 194 17.43 14.88 8.64
C PHE A 194 17.96 13.67 7.90
N TRP A 195 18.87 13.83 6.92
CA TRP A 195 19.41 12.74 6.14
C TRP A 195 20.90 12.92 5.81
N ASP A 196 21.57 11.83 5.46
CA ASP A 196 22.91 11.83 4.90
C ASP A 196 22.92 11.29 3.47
N HIS A 197 22.08 10.29 3.20
CA HIS A 197 21.93 9.66 1.88
C HIS A 197 20.47 9.38 1.58
N LEU A 198 20.08 9.60 0.32
CA LEU A 198 18.77 9.25 -0.22
C LEU A 198 18.97 8.15 -1.26
N VAL A 199 18.32 7.01 -1.09
CA VAL A 199 18.29 5.90 -2.05
C VAL A 199 16.95 5.96 -2.78
N ILE A 200 17.00 6.33 -4.06
CA ILE A 200 15.81 6.63 -4.85
C ILE A 200 15.46 5.43 -5.72
N ARG A 201 14.17 5.06 -5.76
CA ARG A 201 13.62 3.90 -6.48
C ARG A 201 14.06 2.56 -5.87
N GLU A 202 14.51 1.58 -6.70
CA GLU A 202 14.91 0.25 -6.25
C GLU A 202 16.19 0.31 -5.44
N GLY A 203 16.13 -0.20 -4.22
CA GLY A 203 17.21 -0.03 -3.24
C GLY A 203 18.26 -1.14 -3.21
N ASP A 204 18.07 -2.26 -3.93
CA ASP A 204 18.92 -3.45 -3.78
C ASP A 204 20.42 -3.15 -4.04
N ILE A 205 20.76 -2.81 -5.26
CA ILE A 205 22.15 -2.45 -5.63
C ILE A 205 22.58 -1.13 -4.99
N PRO A 206 21.79 -0.04 -5.03
CA PRO A 206 22.23 1.25 -4.49
C PRO A 206 22.53 1.20 -2.99
N LEU A 207 21.72 0.51 -2.19
CA LEU A 207 21.99 0.36 -0.77
C LEU A 207 23.27 -0.44 -0.53
N LEU A 208 23.45 -1.55 -1.24
CA LEU A 208 24.66 -2.36 -1.13
C LEU A 208 25.92 -1.57 -1.52
N SER A 209 25.88 -0.84 -2.64
CA SER A 209 27.00 0.02 -3.09
C SER A 209 27.32 1.11 -2.07
N LEU A 210 26.27 1.71 -1.48
CA LEU A 210 26.45 2.71 -0.43
C LEU A 210 27.10 2.11 0.83
N LEU A 211 26.66 0.94 1.28
CA LEU A 211 27.24 0.27 2.45
C LEU A 211 28.71 -0.11 2.22
N GLN A 212 29.05 -0.60 1.03
CA GLN A 212 30.44 -0.88 0.64
C GLN A 212 31.30 0.39 0.64
N SER A 213 30.77 1.49 0.07
CA SER A 213 31.44 2.79 0.07
C SER A 213 31.69 3.31 1.49
N LEU A 214 30.71 3.22 2.37
CA LEU A 214 30.83 3.65 3.77
C LEU A 214 31.80 2.78 4.59
N ASP A 215 31.84 1.47 4.32
CA ASP A 215 32.70 0.53 5.02
C ASP A 215 34.18 0.67 4.61
N ASN A 216 34.45 0.87 3.32
CA ASN A 216 35.80 1.00 2.76
C ASN A 216 36.33 2.43 2.79
N GLY A 217 35.48 3.44 3.02
CA GLY A 217 35.84 4.85 2.89
C GLY A 217 36.06 5.30 1.45
N GLU A 218 35.58 4.55 0.47
CA GLU A 218 35.71 4.85 -0.96
C GLU A 218 34.49 5.65 -1.48
N PRO A 219 34.65 6.49 -2.52
CA PRO A 219 33.52 7.17 -3.13
C PRO A 219 32.58 6.16 -3.79
N LEU A 220 31.28 6.51 -3.85
CA LEU A 220 30.30 5.75 -4.62
C LEU A 220 30.75 5.61 -6.08
N PRO A 221 30.44 4.48 -6.75
CA PRO A 221 30.65 4.32 -8.19
C PRO A 221 30.03 5.49 -8.99
N ILE A 222 30.70 5.93 -10.04
CA ILE A 222 30.28 7.12 -10.84
C ILE A 222 28.92 6.90 -11.51
N ASP A 223 28.55 5.66 -11.77
CA ASP A 223 27.29 5.27 -12.39
C ASP A 223 26.16 4.96 -11.38
N GLU A 224 26.42 5.11 -10.06
CA GLU A 224 25.38 4.98 -9.03
C GLU A 224 24.62 6.32 -8.87
N ASP A 225 23.75 6.60 -9.81
CA ASP A 225 22.95 7.83 -9.90
C ASP A 225 21.67 7.80 -9.03
N ARG A 226 21.35 6.67 -8.39
CA ARG A 226 20.20 6.49 -7.50
C ARG A 226 20.48 6.83 -6.04
N VAL A 227 21.73 7.12 -5.70
CA VAL A 227 22.12 7.58 -4.37
C VAL A 227 22.47 9.05 -4.40
N VAL A 228 21.71 9.87 -3.67
CA VAL A 228 22.01 11.29 -3.43
C VAL A 228 22.66 11.41 -2.06
N SER A 229 23.88 11.94 -2.00
CA SER A 229 24.61 12.14 -0.75
C SER A 229 24.68 13.63 -0.42
N ARG A 230 24.44 13.99 0.84
CA ARG A 230 24.48 15.39 1.30
C ARG A 230 25.83 16.08 1.05
N THR A 231 26.92 15.32 1.10
CA THR A 231 28.27 15.83 0.82
C THR A 231 28.49 16.20 -0.65
N THR A 232 27.68 15.69 -1.57
CA THR A 232 27.77 15.98 -3.00
C THR A 232 26.86 17.13 -3.44
N THR A 233 25.97 17.59 -2.57
CA THR A 233 25.10 18.73 -2.82
C THR A 233 25.83 20.02 -2.43
N ARG A 234 25.92 20.99 -3.34
CA ARG A 234 26.46 22.33 -3.03
C ARG A 234 25.43 23.12 -2.21
N PRO A 235 25.84 23.76 -1.10
CA PRO A 235 24.95 24.66 -0.35
C PRO A 235 24.33 25.71 -1.29
N GLY A 236 23.02 25.85 -1.27
CA GLY A 236 22.30 26.91 -2.02
C GLY A 236 21.92 26.59 -3.47
N ARG A 237 22.15 25.39 -3.95
CA ARG A 237 21.50 24.86 -5.17
C ARG A 237 20.86 23.53 -4.81
N GLY A 238 19.54 23.45 -4.98
CA GLY A 238 18.82 22.18 -4.87
C GLY A 238 19.55 21.09 -5.64
N ALA A 239 19.52 19.87 -5.13
CA ALA A 239 20.15 18.73 -5.79
C ALA A 239 19.72 18.71 -7.25
N ILE A 240 20.67 18.90 -8.18
CA ILE A 240 20.36 18.76 -9.61
C ILE A 240 20.21 17.27 -9.83
N LEU A 241 18.94 16.84 -9.78
CA LEU A 241 18.59 15.48 -10.14
C LEU A 241 18.68 15.41 -11.65
N HIS A 242 19.76 14.80 -12.11
CA HIS A 242 19.87 14.39 -13.50
C HIS A 242 18.75 13.39 -13.79
N PRO A 243 18.10 13.46 -14.96
CA PRO A 243 17.16 12.43 -15.35
C PRO A 243 17.90 11.08 -15.27
N PHE A 244 17.32 10.13 -14.51
CA PHE A 244 17.93 8.82 -14.26
C PHE A 244 18.29 8.15 -15.59
N THR A 245 19.57 7.99 -15.81
CA THR A 245 20.12 7.26 -16.97
C THR A 245 20.67 5.91 -16.54
N SER A 246 20.43 5.50 -15.28
CA SER A 246 21.00 4.30 -14.69
C SER A 246 20.90 3.09 -15.61
N ARG A 247 22.06 2.53 -15.95
CA ARG A 247 22.19 1.30 -16.70
C ARG A 247 22.23 0.06 -15.80
N SER A 248 22.41 0.25 -14.51
CA SER A 248 22.50 -0.83 -13.52
C SER A 248 21.13 -1.13 -12.91
N VAL A 249 20.31 -1.87 -13.64
CA VAL A 249 19.04 -2.41 -13.13
C VAL A 249 19.36 -3.71 -12.38
N THR A 250 18.89 -3.86 -11.13
CA THR A 250 19.05 -5.11 -10.39
C THR A 250 18.43 -6.27 -11.18
N PRO A 251 19.19 -7.34 -11.47
CA PRO A 251 18.60 -8.52 -12.08
C PRO A 251 17.47 -9.04 -11.21
N ILE A 252 16.26 -9.13 -11.76
CA ILE A 252 15.03 -9.38 -10.97
C ILE A 252 15.10 -10.71 -10.20
N GLU A 253 15.80 -11.72 -10.72
CA GLU A 253 16.01 -13.01 -10.05
C GLU A 253 16.79 -12.89 -8.73
N GLN A 254 17.60 -11.86 -8.58
CA GLN A 254 18.37 -11.61 -7.36
C GLN A 254 17.56 -10.90 -6.28
N THR A 255 16.38 -10.41 -6.60
CA THR A 255 15.55 -9.61 -5.67
C THR A 255 14.62 -10.45 -4.79
N GLY A 256 14.59 -11.77 -4.96
CA GLY A 256 13.84 -12.68 -4.12
C GLY A 256 14.51 -13.00 -2.78
N GLY A 257 13.94 -13.95 -2.03
CA GLY A 257 14.48 -14.41 -0.75
C GLY A 257 14.35 -13.36 0.36
N ALA A 258 13.15 -12.86 0.57
CA ALA A 258 12.84 -11.97 1.69
C ALA A 258 13.13 -12.67 3.04
N ASP A 259 13.82 -11.99 3.95
CA ASP A 259 14.17 -12.49 5.28
C ASP A 259 13.30 -11.83 6.36
N PHE A 260 12.33 -12.59 6.87
CA PHE A 260 11.42 -12.16 7.94
C PHE A 260 11.85 -12.63 9.33
N THR A 261 13.10 -13.05 9.55
CA THR A 261 13.57 -13.56 10.85
C THR A 261 13.46 -12.54 11.98
N ASP A 262 13.53 -11.25 11.68
CA ASP A 262 13.38 -10.16 12.66
C ASP A 262 11.90 -9.80 12.94
N TYR A 263 10.94 -10.45 12.27
CA TYR A 263 9.53 -10.07 12.30
C TYR A 263 8.69 -11.01 13.15
N PRO A 264 7.88 -10.48 14.08
CA PRO A 264 6.89 -11.29 14.81
C PRO A 264 5.66 -11.53 13.93
N VAL A 265 5.82 -12.34 12.86
CA VAL A 265 4.82 -12.49 11.78
C VAL A 265 3.41 -12.88 12.24
N ARG A 266 3.28 -13.45 13.45
CA ARG A 266 1.99 -13.80 14.04
C ARG A 266 1.38 -12.70 14.90
N SER A 267 2.11 -11.61 15.16
CA SER A 267 1.65 -10.50 16.01
C SER A 267 1.11 -9.30 15.22
N TYR A 268 0.94 -9.46 13.89
CA TYR A 268 0.27 -8.46 13.07
C TYR A 268 -1.24 -8.48 13.32
N LEU A 269 -1.88 -7.31 13.20
CA LEU A 269 -3.30 -7.13 13.49
C LEU A 269 -4.19 -7.68 12.37
N SER A 270 -4.17 -8.99 12.22
CA SER A 270 -4.99 -9.74 11.26
C SER A 270 -5.57 -10.98 11.90
N LEU A 271 -6.75 -11.39 11.47
CA LEU A 271 -7.35 -12.66 11.89
C LEU A 271 -6.57 -13.86 11.34
N THR A 272 -6.02 -13.71 10.15
CA THR A 272 -5.22 -14.74 9.49
C THR A 272 -3.84 -14.18 9.16
N PRO A 273 -2.77 -14.66 9.82
CA PRO A 273 -1.41 -14.21 9.52
C PRO A 273 -1.04 -14.46 8.06
N MET A 274 -0.48 -13.43 7.41
CA MET A 274 -0.17 -13.41 5.98
C MET A 274 1.22 -12.85 5.74
N LEU A 275 1.91 -13.32 4.69
CA LEU A 275 3.19 -12.77 4.25
C LEU A 275 3.11 -12.22 2.82
N PRO A 276 3.77 -11.09 2.55
CA PRO A 276 3.89 -10.54 1.21
C PRO A 276 4.94 -11.31 0.39
N VAL A 277 4.66 -11.47 -0.91
CA VAL A 277 5.58 -12.03 -1.91
C VAL A 277 5.64 -11.09 -3.10
N LEU A 278 6.85 -10.83 -3.62
CA LEU A 278 7.08 -10.03 -4.81
C LEU A 278 7.55 -10.94 -5.96
N ALA A 279 6.78 -11.02 -7.03
CA ALA A 279 7.09 -11.81 -8.21
C ALA A 279 7.52 -10.96 -9.41
N SER A 280 7.11 -9.69 -9.45
CA SER A 280 7.47 -8.75 -10.52
C SER A 280 7.68 -7.33 -9.98
N ARG A 281 8.33 -6.51 -10.78
CA ARG A 281 8.49 -5.07 -10.52
C ARG A 281 7.97 -4.29 -11.70
N LYS A 282 7.20 -3.23 -11.42
CA LYS A 282 6.49 -2.39 -12.35
C LYS A 282 5.35 -3.09 -13.07
N CYS A 283 4.22 -2.43 -13.15
CA CYS A 283 3.06 -2.89 -13.91
C CYS A 283 3.42 -3.10 -15.39
N TYR A 284 3.12 -4.27 -15.94
CA TYR A 284 3.41 -4.60 -17.36
C TYR A 284 2.63 -3.74 -18.35
N TRP A 285 1.50 -3.12 -17.96
CA TRP A 285 0.79 -2.13 -18.77
C TRP A 285 1.48 -0.76 -18.73
N GLY A 286 1.65 -0.16 -17.55
CA GLY A 286 2.40 1.06 -17.29
C GLY A 286 1.98 2.31 -18.09
N LYS A 287 0.73 2.42 -18.57
CA LYS A 287 0.27 3.51 -19.47
C LYS A 287 -0.91 4.31 -18.92
N CYS A 288 -1.34 4.03 -17.69
CA CYS A 288 -2.46 4.76 -17.08
C CYS A 288 -2.05 6.20 -16.78
N SER A 289 -2.86 7.17 -17.20
CA SER A 289 -2.56 8.60 -17.07
C SER A 289 -2.52 9.10 -15.62
N PHE A 290 -3.27 8.45 -14.73
CA PHE A 290 -3.36 8.80 -13.31
C PHE A 290 -2.30 8.13 -12.42
N CYS A 291 -1.55 7.16 -12.92
CA CYS A 291 -0.71 6.27 -12.13
C CYS A 291 0.74 6.77 -12.06
N THR A 292 1.36 6.68 -10.88
CA THR A 292 2.75 7.07 -10.63
C THR A 292 3.74 5.91 -10.61
N ILE A 293 3.31 4.70 -10.99
CA ILE A 293 4.12 3.50 -10.87
C ILE A 293 5.45 3.57 -11.60
N HIS A 294 5.53 4.35 -12.68
CA HIS A 294 6.76 4.56 -13.43
C HIS A 294 7.80 5.41 -12.68
N GLU A 295 7.39 6.15 -11.63
CA GLU A 295 8.31 6.93 -10.79
C GLU A 295 8.99 6.06 -9.72
N SER A 296 8.31 5.03 -9.24
CA SER A 296 8.80 4.18 -8.15
C SER A 296 9.76 3.09 -8.59
N TRP A 297 9.73 2.70 -9.87
CA TRP A 297 10.47 1.57 -10.42
C TRP A 297 11.39 1.97 -11.58
N ASP A 298 12.36 1.13 -11.87
CA ASP A 298 13.19 1.25 -13.07
C ASP A 298 12.36 1.16 -14.37
N PRO A 299 12.84 1.64 -15.51
CA PRO A 299 12.02 1.87 -16.70
C PRO A 299 11.27 0.66 -17.25
N LEU A 300 11.81 -0.55 -17.05
CA LEU A 300 11.26 -1.76 -17.63
C LEU A 300 10.46 -2.58 -16.63
N ALA A 301 9.31 -3.10 -17.04
CA ALA A 301 8.62 -4.14 -16.31
C ALA A 301 9.45 -5.44 -16.37
N ARG A 302 9.64 -6.09 -15.22
CA ARG A 302 10.44 -7.30 -15.08
C ARG A 302 9.70 -8.28 -14.17
N GLN A 303 9.83 -9.57 -14.46
CA GLN A 303 9.27 -10.63 -13.64
C GLN A 303 10.34 -11.68 -13.31
N ARG A 304 10.22 -12.27 -12.15
CA ARG A 304 11.04 -13.39 -11.71
C ARG A 304 10.56 -14.67 -12.40
N SER A 305 11.41 -15.69 -12.44
CA SER A 305 10.96 -17.01 -12.87
C SER A 305 9.93 -17.59 -11.88
N ALA A 306 8.97 -18.32 -12.41
CA ALA A 306 7.96 -19.00 -11.58
C ALA A 306 8.60 -19.94 -10.53
N HIS A 307 9.71 -20.59 -10.87
CA HIS A 307 10.48 -21.44 -9.96
C HIS A 307 11.01 -20.65 -8.75
N SER A 308 11.69 -19.53 -9.00
CA SER A 308 12.25 -18.69 -7.93
C SER A 308 11.14 -18.18 -6.98
N VAL A 309 9.98 -17.80 -7.52
CA VAL A 309 8.84 -17.35 -6.70
C VAL A 309 8.26 -18.51 -5.87
N ALA A 310 8.12 -19.70 -6.47
CA ALA A 310 7.62 -20.89 -5.76
C ALA A 310 8.57 -21.32 -4.65
N GLU A 311 9.88 -21.27 -4.87
CA GLU A 311 10.90 -21.57 -3.85
C GLU A 311 10.79 -20.61 -2.66
N ASP A 312 10.63 -19.30 -2.91
CA ASP A 312 10.42 -18.31 -1.84
C ASP A 312 9.16 -18.63 -1.01
N ILE A 313 8.04 -18.91 -1.67
CA ILE A 313 6.78 -19.26 -1.00
C ILE A 313 6.97 -20.51 -0.13
N ALA A 314 7.62 -21.55 -0.66
CA ALA A 314 7.90 -22.80 0.06
C ALA A 314 8.79 -22.56 1.29
N ALA A 315 9.85 -21.76 1.12
CA ALA A 315 10.78 -21.41 2.19
C ALA A 315 10.08 -20.60 3.29
N LEU A 316 9.35 -19.55 2.94
CA LEU A 316 8.60 -18.70 3.88
C LEU A 316 7.50 -19.50 4.60
N SER A 317 6.75 -20.33 3.86
CA SER A 317 5.74 -21.20 4.45
C SER A 317 6.34 -22.16 5.48
N THR A 318 7.50 -22.74 5.18
CA THR A 318 8.20 -23.68 6.07
C THR A 318 8.79 -22.96 7.28
N ALA A 319 9.48 -21.84 7.08
CA ALA A 319 10.17 -21.12 8.15
C ALA A 319 9.21 -20.51 9.17
N HIS A 320 8.06 -20.00 8.74
CA HIS A 320 7.13 -19.26 9.58
C HIS A 320 5.81 -20.00 9.87
N GLY A 321 5.57 -21.15 9.22
CA GLY A 321 4.30 -21.88 9.35
C GLY A 321 3.10 -21.09 8.81
N ILE A 322 3.31 -20.19 7.84
CA ILE A 322 2.27 -19.36 7.22
C ILE A 322 1.80 -20.02 5.92
N LYS A 323 0.49 -19.99 5.69
CA LYS A 323 -0.15 -20.57 4.50
C LYS A 323 -0.91 -19.54 3.65
N HIS A 324 -0.87 -18.27 4.05
CA HIS A 324 -1.57 -17.20 3.37
C HIS A 324 -0.55 -16.18 2.84
N PHE A 325 -0.69 -15.81 1.57
CA PHE A 325 0.26 -14.93 0.89
C PHE A 325 -0.46 -13.86 0.08
N ARG A 326 0.08 -12.64 0.11
CA ARG A 326 -0.32 -11.56 -0.80
C ARG A 326 0.79 -11.32 -1.82
N PHE A 327 0.47 -11.43 -3.10
CA PHE A 327 1.36 -10.92 -4.12
C PHE A 327 1.25 -9.39 -4.14
N VAL A 328 2.36 -8.73 -3.80
CA VAL A 328 2.43 -7.25 -3.71
C VAL A 328 2.86 -6.61 -5.02
N ASP A 329 2.67 -7.32 -6.11
CA ASP A 329 2.92 -6.87 -7.47
C ASP A 329 1.87 -5.83 -7.87
N GLU A 330 2.25 -4.82 -8.62
CA GLU A 330 1.34 -3.79 -9.14
C GLU A 330 0.24 -4.36 -10.05
N ALA A 331 0.55 -5.42 -10.75
CA ALA A 331 -0.35 -6.29 -11.49
C ALA A 331 0.38 -7.59 -11.82
N MET A 332 -0.12 -8.72 -11.34
CA MET A 332 0.46 -10.03 -11.63
C MET A 332 0.37 -10.35 -13.12
N PRO A 333 1.52 -10.62 -13.78
CA PRO A 333 1.51 -11.01 -15.19
C PRO A 333 0.83 -12.37 -15.38
N PRO A 334 -0.17 -12.49 -16.28
CA PRO A 334 -0.88 -13.76 -16.49
C PRO A 334 0.00 -14.92 -16.95
N ASP A 335 1.02 -14.64 -17.78
CA ASP A 335 1.94 -15.67 -18.26
C ASP A 335 2.77 -16.25 -17.09
N LEU A 336 3.21 -15.39 -16.16
CA LEU A 336 3.88 -15.83 -14.93
C LEU A 336 2.95 -16.68 -14.06
N LEU A 337 1.68 -16.30 -13.93
CA LEU A 337 0.69 -17.11 -13.22
C LEU A 337 0.53 -18.51 -13.84
N ASP A 338 0.44 -18.60 -15.17
CA ASP A 338 0.33 -19.89 -15.86
C ASP A 338 1.47 -20.87 -15.49
N GLU A 339 2.70 -20.36 -15.38
CA GLU A 339 3.88 -21.13 -15.01
C GLU A 339 3.95 -21.41 -13.49
N LEU A 340 3.49 -20.48 -12.67
CA LEU A 340 3.60 -20.54 -11.21
C LEU A 340 2.59 -21.48 -10.56
N LEU A 341 1.34 -21.48 -11.05
CA LEU A 341 0.24 -22.21 -10.43
C LEU A 341 0.55 -23.70 -10.17
N PRO A 342 1.09 -24.49 -11.15
CA PRO A 342 1.39 -25.90 -10.91
C PRO A 342 2.52 -26.09 -9.88
N LEU A 343 3.37 -25.10 -9.67
CA LEU A 343 4.47 -25.16 -8.71
C LEU A 343 4.01 -24.89 -7.28
N ILE A 344 3.02 -24.01 -7.08
CA ILE A 344 2.53 -23.64 -5.75
C ILE A 344 1.35 -24.50 -5.27
N GLU A 345 0.57 -25.09 -6.16
CA GLU A 345 -0.58 -25.95 -5.82
C GLU A 345 -0.25 -27.04 -4.80
N PRO A 346 0.90 -27.77 -4.87
CA PRO A 346 1.26 -28.78 -3.89
C PRO A 346 1.52 -28.26 -2.48
N HIS A 347 1.78 -26.96 -2.31
CA HIS A 347 2.03 -26.37 -0.99
C HIS A 347 0.75 -26.01 -0.23
N HIS A 348 -0.41 -26.14 -0.87
CA HIS A 348 -1.74 -25.87 -0.28
C HIS A 348 -1.82 -24.49 0.39
N ILE A 349 -1.16 -23.50 -0.19
CA ILE A 349 -1.26 -22.11 0.24
C ILE A 349 -2.52 -21.45 -0.33
N ALA A 350 -3.05 -20.45 0.36
CA ALA A 350 -4.04 -19.54 -0.20
C ALA A 350 -3.38 -18.18 -0.50
N PHE A 351 -3.80 -17.54 -1.58
CA PHE A 351 -3.18 -16.29 -1.99
C PHE A 351 -4.17 -15.33 -2.65
N GLU A 352 -3.75 -14.07 -2.71
CA GLU A 352 -4.45 -13.00 -3.41
C GLU A 352 -3.50 -12.24 -4.34
N ILE A 353 -4.08 -11.62 -5.37
CA ILE A 353 -3.34 -10.94 -6.43
C ILE A 353 -3.97 -9.59 -6.80
N TYR A 354 -3.14 -8.65 -7.25
CA TYR A 354 -3.59 -7.52 -8.05
C TYR A 354 -3.54 -7.89 -9.52
N ALA A 355 -4.57 -7.56 -10.29
CA ALA A 355 -4.71 -7.95 -11.67
C ALA A 355 -5.31 -6.83 -12.55
N ILE A 356 -5.06 -6.91 -13.83
CA ILE A 356 -5.74 -6.08 -14.83
C ILE A 356 -6.92 -6.88 -15.40
N ALA A 357 -8.07 -6.23 -15.54
CA ALA A 357 -9.26 -6.85 -16.14
C ALA A 357 -9.07 -6.98 -17.67
N GLU A 358 -8.19 -7.90 -18.08
CA GLU A 358 -7.76 -8.09 -19.46
C GLU A 358 -8.22 -9.43 -20.05
N ARG A 359 -7.96 -9.59 -21.34
CA ARG A 359 -8.42 -10.71 -22.17
C ARG A 359 -8.08 -12.09 -21.58
N ARG A 360 -6.92 -12.27 -20.87
CA ARG A 360 -6.51 -13.57 -20.35
C ARG A 360 -7.50 -14.11 -19.31
N PHE A 361 -8.09 -13.23 -18.50
CA PHE A 361 -9.11 -13.61 -17.50
C PHE A 361 -10.48 -14.01 -18.11
N ARG A 362 -10.67 -13.88 -19.42
CA ARG A 362 -11.83 -14.46 -20.12
C ARG A 362 -11.69 -15.96 -20.37
N ASP A 363 -10.50 -16.50 -20.25
CA ASP A 363 -10.26 -17.93 -20.37
C ASP A 363 -10.68 -18.62 -19.08
N ALA A 364 -11.82 -19.30 -19.12
CA ALA A 364 -12.39 -19.99 -17.96
C ALA A 364 -11.47 -21.12 -17.43
N ASP A 365 -10.69 -21.77 -18.31
CA ASP A 365 -9.74 -22.79 -17.89
C ASP A 365 -8.55 -22.19 -17.12
N PHE A 366 -8.04 -21.05 -17.57
CA PHE A 366 -7.01 -20.30 -16.83
C PHE A 366 -7.51 -19.88 -15.46
N VAL A 367 -8.67 -19.22 -15.40
CA VAL A 367 -9.26 -18.77 -14.13
C VAL A 367 -9.63 -19.95 -13.22
N GLY A 368 -10.10 -21.07 -13.82
CA GLY A 368 -10.36 -22.31 -13.09
C GLY A 368 -9.09 -22.89 -12.44
N ARG A 369 -7.91 -22.78 -13.09
CA ARG A 369 -6.62 -23.18 -12.49
C ARG A 369 -6.25 -22.27 -11.32
N LEU A 370 -6.46 -20.94 -11.45
CA LEU A 370 -6.25 -19.99 -10.35
C LEU A 370 -7.07 -20.39 -9.10
N GLY A 371 -8.37 -20.67 -9.29
CA GLY A 371 -9.25 -21.09 -8.19
C GLY A 371 -8.82 -22.40 -7.54
N ARG A 372 -8.42 -23.42 -8.34
CA ARG A 372 -7.89 -24.70 -7.82
C ARG A 372 -6.59 -24.51 -7.03
N ALA A 373 -5.69 -23.67 -7.51
CA ALA A 373 -4.46 -23.32 -6.79
C ALA A 373 -4.69 -22.40 -5.59
N ARG A 374 -5.97 -22.17 -5.21
CA ARG A 374 -6.40 -21.39 -4.04
C ARG A 374 -6.10 -19.89 -4.13
N CYS A 375 -6.13 -19.29 -5.33
CA CYS A 375 -6.36 -17.87 -5.42
C CYS A 375 -7.75 -17.56 -4.82
N ARG A 376 -7.80 -16.79 -3.74
CA ARG A 376 -9.05 -16.52 -3.01
C ARG A 376 -9.60 -15.13 -3.25
N GLN A 377 -8.75 -14.20 -3.63
CA GLN A 377 -9.15 -12.83 -3.91
C GLN A 377 -8.32 -12.26 -5.07
N ALA A 378 -8.94 -11.52 -5.96
CA ALA A 378 -8.28 -10.80 -7.03
C ALA A 378 -8.79 -9.34 -7.06
N TYR A 379 -7.84 -8.41 -6.98
CA TYR A 379 -8.08 -6.98 -7.04
C TYR A 379 -7.93 -6.49 -8.48
N PHE A 380 -9.00 -5.99 -9.05
CA PHE A 380 -9.03 -5.49 -10.41
C PHE A 380 -9.18 -3.97 -10.45
N GLY A 381 -8.28 -3.29 -11.15
CA GLY A 381 -8.52 -1.91 -11.54
C GLY A 381 -9.58 -1.87 -12.64
N LEU A 382 -10.86 -1.78 -12.28
CA LEU A 382 -11.96 -1.58 -13.22
C LEU A 382 -11.94 -0.16 -13.78
N GLU A 383 -11.73 0.82 -12.94
CA GLU A 383 -11.72 2.27 -13.10
C GLU A 383 -13.06 2.83 -13.59
N SER A 384 -13.54 2.40 -14.74
CA SER A 384 -14.83 2.81 -15.33
C SER A 384 -15.47 1.68 -16.13
N ALA A 385 -16.78 1.68 -16.20
CA ALA A 385 -17.57 0.85 -17.11
C ALA A 385 -17.94 1.57 -18.42
N ASP A 386 -17.15 2.56 -18.83
CA ASP A 386 -17.30 3.29 -20.08
C ASP A 386 -16.01 3.25 -20.91
N GLU A 387 -16.10 2.83 -22.17
CA GLU A 387 -14.93 2.67 -23.06
C GLU A 387 -14.22 4.00 -23.33
N ALA A 388 -14.94 5.11 -23.44
CA ALA A 388 -14.34 6.42 -23.70
C ALA A 388 -13.57 6.92 -22.47
N ALA A 389 -14.12 6.70 -21.28
CA ALA A 389 -13.44 7.00 -20.01
C ALA A 389 -12.17 6.14 -19.85
N LEU A 390 -12.21 4.84 -20.14
CA LEU A 390 -11.03 3.98 -20.11
C LEU A 390 -9.93 4.43 -21.10
N VAL A 391 -10.31 4.94 -22.26
CA VAL A 391 -9.37 5.52 -23.22
C VAL A 391 -8.73 6.79 -22.66
N ALA A 392 -9.52 7.69 -22.05
CA ALA A 392 -9.03 8.93 -21.43
C ALA A 392 -8.08 8.64 -20.27
N LEU A 393 -8.38 7.62 -19.45
CA LEU A 393 -7.53 7.14 -18.36
C LEU A 393 -6.25 6.43 -18.84
N GLY A 394 -6.04 6.23 -20.15
CA GLY A 394 -4.90 5.48 -20.67
C GLY A 394 -4.99 3.97 -20.42
N LYS A 395 -6.16 3.46 -19.97
CA LYS A 395 -6.35 2.06 -19.58
C LYS A 395 -7.02 1.22 -20.68
N ARG A 396 -6.57 1.36 -21.91
CA ARG A 396 -7.13 0.67 -23.08
C ARG A 396 -7.00 -0.86 -23.08
N ILE A 397 -6.20 -1.42 -22.17
CA ILE A 397 -6.10 -2.87 -21.97
C ILE A 397 -7.40 -3.43 -21.38
N ASN A 398 -8.09 -2.65 -20.55
CA ASN A 398 -9.44 -2.96 -20.10
C ASN A 398 -10.43 -2.70 -21.22
N GLN A 399 -11.42 -3.58 -21.34
CA GLN A 399 -12.53 -3.42 -22.27
C GLN A 399 -13.81 -3.79 -21.54
N HIS A 400 -14.67 -2.80 -21.28
CA HIS A 400 -15.92 -2.97 -20.53
C HIS A 400 -16.78 -4.14 -21.03
N ARG A 401 -16.87 -4.33 -22.34
CA ARG A 401 -17.62 -5.45 -22.96
C ARG A 401 -17.18 -6.85 -22.50
N HIS A 402 -16.01 -6.98 -21.86
CA HIS A 402 -15.46 -8.25 -21.38
C HIS A 402 -15.55 -8.42 -19.86
N TYR A 403 -15.98 -7.41 -19.14
CA TYR A 403 -15.99 -7.45 -17.67
C TYR A 403 -16.89 -8.55 -17.11
N ALA A 404 -18.09 -8.74 -17.71
CA ALA A 404 -19.01 -9.80 -17.29
C ALA A 404 -18.38 -11.20 -17.41
N ASP A 405 -17.69 -11.48 -18.54
CA ASP A 405 -16.98 -12.75 -18.73
C ASP A 405 -15.84 -12.91 -17.68
N ILE A 406 -15.03 -11.86 -17.51
CA ILE A 406 -13.85 -11.87 -16.61
C ILE A 406 -14.27 -12.13 -15.18
N PHE A 407 -15.20 -11.31 -14.66
CA PHE A 407 -15.61 -11.39 -13.26
C PHE A 407 -16.49 -12.60 -12.99
N GLY A 408 -17.35 -12.99 -13.97
CA GLY A 408 -18.15 -14.20 -13.91
C GLY A 408 -17.28 -15.47 -13.82
N ASN A 409 -16.20 -15.56 -14.59
CA ASN A 409 -15.23 -16.66 -14.51
C ASN A 409 -14.54 -16.70 -13.14
N CYS A 410 -14.12 -15.54 -12.60
CA CYS A 410 -13.51 -15.46 -11.27
C CYS A 410 -14.48 -15.91 -10.17
N ALA A 411 -15.69 -15.40 -10.17
CA ALA A 411 -16.73 -15.79 -9.20
C ALA A 411 -17.05 -17.29 -9.28
N THR A 412 -17.17 -17.85 -10.50
CA THR A 412 -17.39 -19.28 -10.73
C THR A 412 -16.23 -20.13 -10.23
N ALA A 413 -14.99 -19.65 -10.31
CA ALA A 413 -13.81 -20.31 -9.78
C ALA A 413 -13.63 -20.15 -8.25
N GLY A 414 -14.56 -19.47 -7.57
CA GLY A 414 -14.50 -19.21 -6.13
C GLY A 414 -13.50 -18.11 -5.75
N ILE A 415 -13.12 -17.26 -6.70
CA ILE A 415 -12.22 -16.12 -6.47
C ILE A 415 -13.06 -14.88 -6.17
N HIS A 416 -12.85 -14.26 -5.01
CA HIS A 416 -13.51 -13.02 -4.63
C HIS A 416 -13.05 -11.86 -5.52
N VAL A 417 -13.98 -11.25 -6.24
CA VAL A 417 -13.72 -10.16 -7.16
C VAL A 417 -13.83 -8.84 -6.43
N TYR A 418 -12.70 -8.17 -6.27
CA TYR A 418 -12.60 -6.82 -5.74
C TYR A 418 -12.29 -5.84 -6.87
N THR A 419 -13.00 -4.73 -6.96
CA THR A 419 -12.78 -3.73 -8.01
C THR A 419 -12.42 -2.36 -7.43
N TYR A 420 -11.46 -1.69 -8.07
CA TYR A 420 -11.20 -0.27 -7.88
C TYR A 420 -11.87 0.52 -8.98
N THR A 421 -12.60 1.58 -8.60
CA THR A 421 -13.25 2.49 -9.54
C THR A 421 -12.83 3.93 -9.26
N LEU A 422 -12.80 4.76 -10.29
CA LEU A 422 -12.28 6.12 -10.24
C LEU A 422 -13.32 7.09 -10.82
N PHE A 423 -13.83 8.00 -9.99
CA PHE A 423 -14.87 8.96 -10.33
C PHE A 423 -14.34 10.39 -10.40
N GLY A 424 -14.92 11.21 -11.26
CA GLY A 424 -14.57 12.62 -11.40
C GLY A 424 -13.27 12.86 -12.17
N PHE A 425 -12.78 11.91 -12.97
CA PHE A 425 -11.62 12.12 -13.83
C PHE A 425 -11.94 13.17 -14.90
N PRO A 426 -11.08 14.17 -15.12
CA PRO A 426 -11.27 15.19 -16.17
C PRO A 426 -11.37 14.56 -17.56
N GLY A 427 -12.47 14.82 -18.24
CA GLY A 427 -12.80 14.17 -19.52
C GLY A 427 -13.75 12.95 -19.40
N SER A 428 -14.06 12.48 -18.18
CA SER A 428 -15.20 11.61 -17.95
C SER A 428 -16.51 12.41 -18.04
N SER A 429 -17.54 11.84 -18.65
CA SER A 429 -18.86 12.45 -18.73
C SER A 429 -19.78 11.93 -17.63
N ASP A 430 -20.82 12.71 -17.26
CA ASP A 430 -21.83 12.27 -16.30
C ASP A 430 -22.46 10.92 -16.71
N LEU A 431 -22.60 10.68 -18.01
CA LEU A 431 -23.10 9.40 -18.53
C LEU A 431 -22.12 8.25 -18.29
N ALA A 432 -20.81 8.48 -18.39
CA ALA A 432 -19.78 7.48 -18.10
C ALA A 432 -19.76 7.14 -16.61
N GLU A 433 -19.88 8.16 -15.75
CA GLU A 433 -20.00 7.98 -14.30
C GLU A 433 -21.25 7.15 -13.96
N GLN A 434 -22.41 7.50 -14.52
CA GLN A 434 -23.67 6.77 -14.32
C GLN A 434 -23.58 5.31 -14.78
N ARG A 435 -22.94 5.04 -15.94
CA ARG A 435 -22.72 3.67 -16.43
C ARG A 435 -21.87 2.85 -15.46
N THR A 436 -20.90 3.47 -14.81
CA THR A 436 -20.06 2.79 -13.81
C THR A 436 -20.87 2.47 -12.55
N VAL A 437 -21.72 3.38 -12.07
CA VAL A 437 -22.66 3.14 -10.96
C VAL A 437 -23.62 2.00 -11.32
N ASP A 438 -24.27 2.07 -12.49
CA ASP A 438 -25.21 1.05 -12.93
C ASP A 438 -24.56 -0.32 -13.06
N TYR A 439 -23.31 -0.37 -13.54
CA TYR A 439 -22.54 -1.60 -13.62
C TYR A 439 -22.30 -2.22 -12.25
N LEU A 440 -21.84 -1.45 -11.26
CA LEU A 440 -21.62 -1.93 -9.89
C LEU A 440 -22.92 -2.42 -9.23
N ILE A 441 -24.05 -1.79 -9.51
CA ILE A 441 -25.37 -2.19 -8.99
C ILE A 441 -25.80 -3.54 -9.56
N HIS A 442 -25.62 -3.76 -10.87
CA HIS A 442 -26.17 -4.92 -11.56
C HIS A 442 -25.22 -6.12 -11.67
N GLU A 443 -23.91 -5.88 -11.69
CA GLU A 443 -22.92 -6.95 -11.82
C GLU A 443 -22.68 -7.67 -10.49
N LYS A 444 -23.30 -8.83 -10.34
CA LYS A 444 -23.23 -9.62 -9.09
C LYS A 444 -21.90 -10.35 -8.91
N ALA A 445 -21.13 -10.54 -9.98
CA ALA A 445 -19.80 -11.11 -9.88
C ALA A 445 -18.79 -10.16 -9.22
N VAL A 446 -19.06 -8.84 -9.20
CA VAL A 446 -18.32 -7.89 -8.35
C VAL A 446 -18.82 -8.04 -6.92
N GLN A 447 -17.94 -8.44 -6.02
CA GLN A 447 -18.25 -8.82 -4.63
C GLN A 447 -17.68 -7.83 -3.61
N SER A 448 -16.76 -6.97 -4.02
CA SER A 448 -16.26 -5.80 -3.28
C SER A 448 -15.90 -4.69 -4.25
N ALA A 449 -16.06 -3.45 -3.84
CA ALA A 449 -15.68 -2.30 -4.64
C ALA A 449 -15.16 -1.15 -3.78
N THR A 450 -14.02 -0.58 -4.17
CA THR A 450 -13.60 0.76 -3.73
C THR A 450 -14.10 1.77 -4.77
N ILE A 451 -14.85 2.75 -4.29
CA ILE A 451 -15.38 3.87 -5.08
C ILE A 451 -14.56 5.11 -4.69
N SER A 452 -13.59 5.47 -5.53
CA SER A 452 -12.62 6.54 -5.24
C SER A 452 -12.88 7.77 -6.10
N SER A 453 -12.64 8.95 -5.53
CA SER A 453 -12.52 10.18 -6.28
C SER A 453 -11.16 10.27 -6.98
N PHE A 454 -11.12 10.92 -8.14
CA PHE A 454 -9.88 11.23 -8.80
C PHE A 454 -9.12 12.32 -8.04
N ILE A 455 -7.89 12.00 -7.67
CA ILE A 455 -6.93 12.96 -7.12
C ILE A 455 -5.69 12.91 -8.02
N PRO A 456 -5.29 14.03 -8.63
CA PRO A 456 -4.07 14.08 -9.43
C PRO A 456 -2.85 13.98 -8.51
N VAL A 457 -2.00 13.00 -8.76
CA VAL A 457 -0.80 12.74 -7.96
C VAL A 457 0.43 13.29 -8.68
N THR A 458 1.30 13.98 -7.93
CA THR A 458 2.58 14.49 -8.43
C THR A 458 3.38 13.37 -9.12
N GLY A 459 3.92 13.66 -10.31
CA GLY A 459 4.65 12.66 -11.12
C GLY A 459 3.77 11.79 -12.02
N SER A 460 2.43 11.80 -11.86
CA SER A 460 1.57 11.07 -12.81
C SER A 460 1.63 11.71 -14.22
N PRO A 461 1.46 10.93 -15.30
CA PRO A 461 1.41 11.48 -16.66
C PRO A 461 0.38 12.59 -16.82
N PHE A 462 -0.77 12.48 -16.15
CA PHE A 462 -1.79 13.52 -16.13
C PHE A 462 -1.27 14.82 -15.47
N ALA A 463 -0.56 14.72 -14.36
CA ALA A 463 -0.02 15.87 -13.65
C ALA A 463 1.09 16.57 -14.43
N VAL A 464 1.89 15.87 -15.23
CA VAL A 464 2.98 16.44 -16.03
C VAL A 464 2.56 16.86 -17.45
N ASP A 465 1.40 16.42 -17.96
CA ASP A 465 0.88 16.78 -19.28
C ASP A 465 0.26 18.19 -19.30
N ASN A 466 1.07 19.20 -19.61
CA ASN A 466 0.61 20.59 -19.73
C ASN A 466 -0.47 20.80 -20.80
N ALA A 467 -0.39 20.10 -21.92
CA ALA A 467 -1.35 20.25 -23.02
C ALA A 467 -2.73 19.69 -22.67
N GLY A 468 -2.76 18.51 -22.06
CA GLY A 468 -4.00 17.89 -21.57
C GLY A 468 -4.67 18.74 -20.48
N ARG A 469 -3.90 19.32 -19.55
CA ARG A 469 -4.42 20.19 -18.49
C ARG A 469 -5.02 21.48 -19.04
N LEU A 470 -4.34 22.15 -19.95
CA LEU A 470 -4.85 23.37 -20.59
C LEU A 470 -6.14 23.13 -21.37
N ALA A 471 -6.29 21.96 -22.01
CA ALA A 471 -7.50 21.56 -22.72
C ALA A 471 -8.73 21.46 -21.79
N HIS A 472 -8.52 21.20 -20.49
CA HIS A 472 -9.55 21.13 -19.46
C HIS A 472 -9.63 22.37 -18.56
N ASN A 473 -8.97 23.49 -18.92
CA ASN A 473 -8.89 24.72 -18.12
C ASN A 473 -8.39 24.51 -16.67
N LEU A 474 -7.48 23.56 -16.48
CA LEU A 474 -6.97 23.21 -15.18
C LEU A 474 -5.77 24.09 -14.82
N ARG A 475 -5.79 24.64 -13.60
CA ARG A 475 -4.64 25.33 -12.99
C ARG A 475 -4.01 24.39 -11.96
N MET A 476 -2.68 24.42 -11.87
CA MET A 476 -1.93 23.65 -10.87
C MET A 476 -1.49 24.57 -9.74
N THR A 477 -1.68 24.06 -8.51
CA THR A 477 -0.85 24.40 -7.35
C THR A 477 -0.13 23.11 -6.94
N GLU A 478 1.18 23.18 -6.81
CA GLU A 478 1.98 22.05 -6.35
C GLU A 478 2.19 22.17 -4.84
N ASP A 479 1.84 21.15 -4.10
CA ASP A 479 2.28 20.94 -2.74
C ASP A 479 3.33 19.82 -2.67
N PHE A 480 3.75 19.48 -1.46
CA PHE A 480 4.79 18.48 -1.21
C PHE A 480 4.46 17.06 -1.72
N GLU A 481 3.18 16.70 -1.76
CA GLU A 481 2.71 15.34 -2.08
C GLU A 481 1.91 15.27 -3.37
N ASN A 482 1.10 16.29 -3.62
CA ASN A 482 0.07 16.26 -4.65
C ASN A 482 0.12 17.51 -5.53
N VAL A 483 -0.38 17.35 -6.73
CA VAL A 483 -0.72 18.48 -7.59
C VAL A 483 -2.20 18.76 -7.37
N THR A 484 -2.52 19.88 -6.75
CA THR A 484 -3.91 20.34 -6.69
C THR A 484 -4.25 20.98 -8.03
N ILE A 485 -5.23 20.43 -8.73
CA ILE A 485 -5.69 20.97 -10.00
C ILE A 485 -7.09 21.52 -9.78
N GLY A 486 -7.22 22.84 -9.89
CA GLY A 486 -8.51 23.52 -9.89
C GLY A 486 -9.00 23.78 -11.31
N LEU A 487 -10.30 23.63 -11.58
CA LEU A 487 -10.97 24.32 -12.66
C LEU A 487 -10.95 25.82 -12.36
N ALA A 488 -10.92 26.70 -13.38
CA ALA A 488 -11.01 28.12 -13.14
C ALA A 488 -12.30 28.45 -12.37
N GLY A 489 -12.20 28.54 -11.03
CA GLY A 489 -13.31 28.82 -10.11
C GLY A 489 -13.99 27.62 -9.43
N GLU A 490 -13.59 26.36 -9.70
CA GLU A 490 -14.06 25.15 -9.00
C GLU A 490 -12.88 24.31 -8.52
N ASP A 491 -13.01 23.75 -7.32
CA ASP A 491 -12.09 22.76 -6.79
C ASP A 491 -12.40 21.39 -7.44
N LEU A 492 -11.48 20.88 -8.26
CA LEU A 492 -11.63 19.60 -8.94
C LEU A 492 -11.75 18.44 -7.94
N ALA A 493 -10.98 18.51 -6.84
CA ALA A 493 -11.03 17.48 -5.79
C ALA A 493 -12.40 17.48 -5.11
N GLN A 494 -12.94 18.66 -4.78
CA GLN A 494 -14.27 18.77 -4.18
C GLN A 494 -15.35 18.23 -5.13
N LYS A 495 -15.26 18.53 -6.42
CA LYS A 495 -16.20 18.01 -7.43
C LYS A 495 -16.10 16.48 -7.55
N ALA A 496 -14.88 15.95 -7.68
CA ALA A 496 -14.64 14.52 -7.78
C ALA A 496 -15.12 13.78 -6.51
N ASN A 497 -14.87 14.35 -5.33
CA ASN A 497 -15.36 13.82 -4.06
C ASN A 497 -16.91 13.81 -4.00
N GLY A 498 -17.56 14.84 -4.48
CA GLY A 498 -19.03 14.88 -4.55
C GLY A 498 -19.62 13.80 -5.46
N ILE A 499 -19.01 13.58 -6.63
CA ILE A 499 -19.42 12.52 -7.56
C ILE A 499 -19.21 11.13 -6.93
N ALA A 500 -18.05 10.88 -6.36
CA ALA A 500 -17.73 9.61 -5.71
C ALA A 500 -18.65 9.32 -4.50
N ALA A 501 -18.97 10.34 -3.70
CA ALA A 501 -19.91 10.20 -2.57
C ALA A 501 -21.30 9.81 -3.03
N ALA A 502 -21.82 10.47 -4.06
CA ALA A 502 -23.12 10.13 -4.65
C ALA A 502 -23.14 8.69 -5.22
N ALA A 503 -22.03 8.27 -5.85
CA ALA A 503 -21.89 6.91 -6.35
C ALA A 503 -21.91 5.87 -5.21
N VAL A 504 -21.21 6.14 -4.10
CA VAL A 504 -21.23 5.28 -2.90
C VAL A 504 -22.65 5.13 -2.35
N ASP A 505 -23.36 6.25 -2.16
CA ASP A 505 -24.72 6.23 -1.62
C ASP A 505 -25.65 5.39 -2.52
N ALA A 506 -25.59 5.57 -3.84
CA ALA A 506 -26.39 4.83 -4.80
C ALA A 506 -26.06 3.33 -4.83
N VAL A 507 -24.78 2.98 -4.88
CA VAL A 507 -24.32 1.58 -4.96
C VAL A 507 -24.63 0.85 -3.66
N TYR A 508 -24.33 1.41 -2.49
CA TYR A 508 -24.51 0.70 -1.22
C TYR A 508 -25.98 0.57 -0.81
N ALA A 509 -26.84 1.53 -1.20
CA ALA A 509 -28.28 1.38 -1.05
C ALA A 509 -28.84 0.20 -1.87
N ALA A 510 -28.31 -0.04 -3.07
CA ALA A 510 -28.75 -1.11 -3.97
C ALA A 510 -28.02 -2.46 -3.72
N ARG A 511 -26.83 -2.44 -3.10
CA ARG A 511 -25.92 -3.58 -2.89
C ARG A 511 -25.46 -3.66 -1.43
N PRO A 512 -26.32 -4.13 -0.51
CA PRO A 512 -25.95 -4.29 0.92
C PRO A 512 -24.75 -5.22 1.14
N ASP A 513 -24.51 -6.18 0.24
CA ASP A 513 -23.35 -7.05 0.24
C ASP A 513 -22.04 -6.28 -0.02
N LEU A 514 -22.04 -5.33 -0.97
CA LEU A 514 -20.89 -4.44 -1.18
C LEU A 514 -20.69 -3.48 0.00
N ALA A 515 -21.78 -2.95 0.56
CA ALA A 515 -21.70 -2.11 1.76
C ALA A 515 -21.08 -2.89 2.93
N LEU A 516 -21.46 -4.15 3.15
CA LEU A 516 -20.87 -5.00 4.17
C LEU A 516 -19.36 -5.20 3.94
N THR A 517 -18.94 -5.50 2.70
CA THR A 517 -17.53 -5.71 2.40
C THR A 517 -16.69 -4.44 2.53
N ALA A 518 -17.29 -3.27 2.35
CA ALA A 518 -16.63 -1.99 2.56
C ALA A 518 -16.31 -1.69 4.04
N LEU A 519 -17.02 -2.31 4.99
CA LEU A 519 -16.74 -2.23 6.42
C LEU A 519 -15.56 -3.10 6.87
N LEU A 520 -15.17 -4.08 6.04
CA LEU A 520 -14.12 -5.05 6.35
C LEU A 520 -12.79 -4.60 5.72
N ASN A 521 -11.69 -4.83 6.41
CA ASN A 521 -10.36 -4.64 5.81
C ASN A 521 -10.02 -5.79 4.84
N ASP A 522 -8.96 -5.60 4.06
CA ASP A 522 -8.57 -6.53 2.99
C ASP A 522 -8.28 -7.94 3.51
N GLU A 523 -7.59 -8.05 4.64
CA GLU A 523 -7.19 -9.33 5.24
C GLU A 523 -8.39 -10.10 5.80
N ILE A 524 -9.36 -9.38 6.35
CA ILE A 524 -10.63 -9.98 6.82
C ILE A 524 -11.43 -10.51 5.63
N ARG A 525 -11.57 -9.74 4.55
CA ARG A 525 -12.25 -10.21 3.33
C ARG A 525 -11.59 -11.45 2.74
N PHE A 526 -10.26 -11.43 2.65
CA PHE A 526 -9.50 -12.59 2.19
C PHE A 526 -9.74 -13.82 3.06
N SER A 527 -9.66 -13.68 4.38
CA SER A 527 -9.88 -14.76 5.34
C SER A 527 -11.30 -15.33 5.25
N LEU A 528 -12.32 -14.47 5.13
CA LEU A 528 -13.71 -14.89 4.93
C LEU A 528 -13.91 -15.61 3.58
N SER A 529 -13.27 -15.11 2.52
CA SER A 529 -13.30 -15.76 1.21
C SER A 529 -12.65 -17.13 1.20
N ASP A 530 -11.53 -17.32 1.90
CA ASP A 530 -10.86 -18.63 2.00
C ASP A 530 -11.70 -19.63 2.79
N ARG A 531 -12.42 -19.19 3.83
CA ARG A 531 -13.24 -20.06 4.68
C ARG A 531 -14.63 -20.37 4.13
N PHE A 532 -15.32 -19.39 3.58
CA PHE A 532 -16.75 -19.47 3.23
C PHE A 532 -17.02 -19.28 1.74
N GLY A 533 -15.98 -19.10 0.94
CA GLY A 533 -16.07 -18.85 -0.49
C GLY A 533 -16.27 -17.38 -0.84
N SER A 534 -16.10 -17.04 -2.12
CA SER A 534 -16.13 -15.68 -2.62
C SER A 534 -17.46 -14.93 -2.38
N GLY A 535 -18.58 -15.64 -2.32
CA GLY A 535 -19.91 -15.08 -2.08
C GLY A 535 -20.28 -14.88 -0.61
N PHE A 536 -19.33 -14.92 0.33
CA PHE A 536 -19.59 -14.86 1.78
C PHE A 536 -20.47 -13.67 2.19
N ALA A 537 -20.27 -12.48 1.62
CA ALA A 537 -21.03 -11.29 1.98
C ALA A 537 -22.50 -11.40 1.59
N ALA A 538 -22.80 -11.86 0.38
CA ALA A 538 -24.18 -12.10 -0.07
C ALA A 538 -24.86 -13.18 0.78
N ALA A 539 -24.14 -14.25 1.16
CA ALA A 539 -24.66 -15.28 2.05
C ALA A 539 -24.94 -14.75 3.47
N ALA A 540 -24.04 -13.93 4.02
CA ALA A 540 -24.22 -13.28 5.32
C ALA A 540 -25.43 -12.36 5.34
N VAL A 541 -25.60 -11.53 4.31
CA VAL A 541 -26.77 -10.65 4.14
C VAL A 541 -28.08 -11.47 4.05
N SER A 542 -28.08 -12.52 3.24
CA SER A 542 -29.26 -13.36 3.00
C SER A 542 -29.66 -14.19 4.22
N SER A 543 -28.78 -14.40 5.19
CA SER A 543 -29.10 -15.15 6.41
C SER A 543 -30.13 -14.44 7.30
N GLY A 544 -30.30 -13.12 7.15
CA GLY A 544 -31.14 -12.30 8.00
C GLY A 544 -30.67 -12.18 9.45
N SER A 545 -29.46 -12.71 9.76
CA SER A 545 -28.90 -12.73 11.12
C SER A 545 -28.11 -11.46 11.45
N LEU A 546 -27.86 -10.59 10.45
CA LEU A 546 -27.12 -9.34 10.61
C LEU A 546 -28.09 -8.15 10.59
N ASP A 547 -28.06 -7.30 11.59
CA ASP A 547 -28.70 -5.98 11.52
C ASP A 547 -27.83 -5.02 10.68
N LEU A 548 -27.87 -5.25 9.36
CA LEU A 548 -27.12 -4.47 8.39
C LEU A 548 -27.48 -2.97 8.44
N GLY A 549 -28.72 -2.64 8.76
CA GLY A 549 -29.15 -1.24 8.86
C GLY A 549 -28.39 -0.49 9.96
N THR A 550 -28.15 -1.13 11.08
CA THR A 550 -27.34 -0.56 12.16
C THR A 550 -25.85 -0.59 11.82
N LEU A 551 -25.34 -1.72 11.32
CA LEU A 551 -23.92 -1.86 10.94
C LEU A 551 -23.49 -0.86 9.86
N ILE A 552 -24.33 -0.67 8.82
CA ILE A 552 -24.04 0.30 7.74
C ILE A 552 -24.10 1.73 8.27
N ARG A 553 -25.08 2.07 9.11
CA ARG A 553 -25.16 3.44 9.68
C ARG A 553 -23.96 3.76 10.55
N GLU A 554 -23.53 2.84 11.43
CA GLU A 554 -22.37 3.03 12.27
C GLU A 554 -21.07 3.11 11.45
N GLY A 555 -20.92 2.26 10.43
CA GLY A 555 -19.82 2.28 9.50
C GLY A 555 -19.83 3.51 8.59
N ASP A 556 -20.99 3.95 8.13
CA ASP A 556 -21.16 5.14 7.28
C ASP A 556 -20.82 6.43 8.05
N GLU A 557 -21.18 6.53 9.33
CA GLU A 557 -20.76 7.66 10.17
C GLU A 557 -19.24 7.71 10.35
N ALA A 558 -18.61 6.56 10.57
CA ALA A 558 -17.15 6.47 10.67
C ALA A 558 -16.47 6.80 9.34
N MET A 559 -16.96 6.26 8.21
CA MET A 559 -16.44 6.54 6.88
C MET A 559 -16.73 7.98 6.42
N LYS A 560 -17.88 8.56 6.78
CA LYS A 560 -18.19 9.97 6.49
C LYS A 560 -17.28 10.91 7.27
N ARG A 561 -16.99 10.63 8.52
CA ARG A 561 -16.01 11.39 9.32
C ARG A 561 -14.63 11.31 8.67
N GLU A 562 -14.17 10.13 8.31
CA GLU A 562 -12.88 9.94 7.64
C GLU A 562 -12.80 10.63 6.27
N ARG A 563 -13.91 10.66 5.49
CA ARG A 563 -13.99 11.39 4.21
C ARG A 563 -14.04 12.89 4.36
N ILE A 564 -14.79 13.39 5.36
CA ILE A 564 -14.84 14.83 5.68
C ILE A 564 -13.46 15.28 6.14
N ASP A 565 -12.79 14.51 6.97
CA ASP A 565 -11.44 14.79 7.44
C ASP A 565 -10.44 14.84 6.27
N ARG A 566 -10.50 13.89 5.33
CA ARG A 566 -9.67 13.92 4.10
C ARG A 566 -10.01 15.07 3.15
N ALA A 567 -11.28 15.44 3.02
CA ALA A 567 -11.70 16.56 2.18
C ALA A 567 -11.31 17.94 2.78
N LEU A 568 -11.14 18.01 4.11
CA LEU A 568 -10.64 19.19 4.80
C LEU A 568 -9.10 19.28 4.77
N GLU A 569 -8.43 18.14 4.52
CA GLU A 569 -6.97 18.05 4.36
C GLU A 569 -6.51 18.21 2.90
N ALA A 570 -7.41 18.11 1.93
CA ALA A 570 -7.15 18.34 0.50
C ALA A 570 -7.34 19.83 0.14
#